data_2c12d3adb3dc5166a5604ca86debc613
#
_entry.id   2c12d3adb3dc5166a5604ca86debc613
#
_cell.length_a   1.000
_cell.length_b   1.000
_cell.length_c   1.000
_cell.angle_alpha   90.00
_cell.angle_beta   90.00
_cell.angle_gamma   90.00
#
_symmetry.space_group_name_H-M   'P 1'
#
loop_
_entity.id
_entity.type
_entity.pdbx_description
1 polymer ?
#
loop_
_entity_poly.entity_id
_entity_poly.type
_entity_poly.pdbx_seq_one_letter_code
_entity_poly.pdbx_strand_id
1 'polypeptide(L)'
;VIYRQPVKEPLQTGLKAVDSMIPIGRGQRELIIGDRQTGKTAIAVDTIINQKSFYEAGKPVYCIYVAIGQKASTVAALVQNLKEHGALPYTIIVSATAADPAAMQYYAPFAGAAIGEYFRDRGYSALVVYDDLSKQAVAYREVSLILRRPSGREAYPGDVFYLHSRLLERAARINDQQEVAEQMNDLPECMKGKVRGGGSLTA
;
A
#
# COMPACT_ATOMS: atom_id res chain seq x y z
N VAL A 1 -7.51 13.19 12.60
CA VAL A 1 -6.25 13.69 13.18
C VAL A 1 -6.10 13.22 14.63
N ILE A 2 -7.13 13.34 15.47
CA ILE A 2 -7.08 12.98 16.91
C ILE A 2 -6.70 11.50 17.12
N TYR A 3 -7.12 10.62 16.24
CA TYR A 3 -6.88 9.17 16.34
C TYR A 3 -5.52 8.72 15.78
N ARG A 4 -4.78 9.63 15.15
CA ARG A 4 -3.47 9.37 14.57
C ARG A 4 -2.37 9.79 15.53
N GLN A 5 -1.25 9.06 15.49
CA GLN A 5 -0.04 9.44 16.18
C GLN A 5 1.06 9.89 15.23
N PRO A 6 2.00 10.71 15.71
CA PRO A 6 3.23 10.98 14.97
C PRO A 6 3.98 9.68 14.67
N VAL A 7 4.56 9.61 13.49
CA VAL A 7 5.41 8.51 13.07
C VAL A 7 6.71 8.55 13.86
N LYS A 8 7.01 7.50 14.63
CA LYS A 8 8.18 7.40 15.51
C LYS A 8 9.02 6.16 15.26
N GLU A 9 8.39 5.08 14.72
CA GLU A 9 9.07 3.81 14.52
C GLU A 9 9.54 3.70 13.07
N PRO A 10 10.82 3.38 12.84
CA PRO A 10 11.34 3.20 11.49
C PRO A 10 10.82 1.88 10.88
N LEU A 11 10.56 1.92 9.58
CA LEU A 11 10.41 0.74 8.73
C LEU A 11 11.78 0.44 8.13
N GLN A 12 12.39 -0.66 8.53
CA GLN A 12 13.71 -1.05 8.03
C GLN A 12 13.56 -1.60 6.61
N THR A 13 14.08 -0.88 5.63
CA THR A 13 14.04 -1.30 4.22
C THR A 13 15.16 -2.28 3.88
N GLY A 14 16.23 -2.30 4.66
CA GLY A 14 17.46 -3.05 4.40
C GLY A 14 18.38 -2.36 3.40
N LEU A 15 17.98 -1.21 2.87
CA LEU A 15 18.78 -0.40 1.95
C LEU A 15 19.51 0.68 2.75
N LYS A 16 20.82 0.57 2.87
CA LYS A 16 21.65 1.48 3.70
C LYS A 16 21.41 2.96 3.38
N ALA A 17 21.28 3.31 2.11
CA ALA A 17 21.06 4.70 1.70
C ALA A 17 19.70 5.23 2.18
N VAL A 18 18.65 4.42 2.15
CA VAL A 18 17.32 4.79 2.60
C VAL A 18 17.31 4.86 4.13
N ASP A 19 17.70 3.78 4.79
CA ASP A 19 17.59 3.64 6.24
C ASP A 19 18.47 4.64 7.03
N SER A 20 19.62 5.08 6.44
CA SER A 20 20.52 6.02 7.08
C SER A 20 20.28 7.49 6.78
N MET A 21 19.78 7.81 5.56
CA MET A 21 19.67 9.19 5.10
C MET A 21 18.22 9.67 4.98
N ILE A 22 17.29 8.79 4.61
CA ILE A 22 15.87 9.11 4.38
C ILE A 22 15.01 8.00 4.98
N PRO A 23 15.07 7.78 6.32
CA PRO A 23 14.37 6.68 6.94
C PRO A 23 12.86 6.78 6.74
N ILE A 24 12.24 5.68 6.36
CA ILE A 24 10.80 5.57 6.24
C ILE A 24 10.21 5.16 7.58
N GLY A 25 9.18 5.86 8.03
CA GLY A 25 8.50 5.54 9.29
C GLY A 25 7.26 4.67 9.07
N ARG A 26 6.93 3.85 10.07
CA ARG A 26 5.70 3.05 10.06
C ARG A 26 4.47 3.95 10.17
N GLY A 27 3.66 3.98 9.13
CA GLY A 27 2.53 4.90 8.97
C GLY A 27 2.79 6.06 8.03
N GLN A 28 3.99 6.14 7.45
CA GLN A 28 4.38 7.16 6.48
C GLN A 28 3.94 6.77 5.05
N ARG A 29 3.93 7.78 4.19
CA ARG A 29 3.78 7.63 2.73
C ARG A 29 5.10 7.99 2.09
N GLU A 30 5.57 7.13 1.18
CA GLU A 30 6.82 7.38 0.44
C GLU A 30 6.59 7.17 -1.04
N LEU A 31 7.10 8.08 -1.85
CA LEU A 31 7.02 8.01 -3.31
C LEU A 31 8.36 7.54 -3.87
N ILE A 32 8.35 6.42 -4.57
CA ILE A 32 9.47 5.95 -5.37
C ILE A 32 9.23 6.38 -6.81
N ILE A 33 9.94 7.40 -7.27
CA ILE A 33 9.80 7.95 -8.62
C ILE A 33 11.06 7.70 -9.44
N GLY A 34 10.92 7.42 -10.72
CA GLY A 34 12.01 7.21 -11.66
C GLY A 34 11.52 6.67 -13.00
N ASP A 35 12.38 6.65 -13.99
CA ASP A 35 12.11 6.12 -15.31
C ASP A 35 11.89 4.60 -15.31
N ARG A 36 11.53 4.05 -16.47
CA ARG A 36 11.40 2.60 -16.63
C ARG A 36 12.74 1.92 -16.36
N GLN A 37 12.68 0.75 -15.70
CA GLN A 37 13.85 -0.09 -15.41
C GLN A 37 14.94 0.56 -14.52
N THR A 38 14.58 1.56 -13.73
CA THR A 38 15.50 2.21 -12.76
C THR A 38 15.56 1.52 -11.40
N GLY A 39 14.93 0.36 -11.24
CA GLY A 39 14.98 -0.40 -9.99
C GLY A 39 13.89 -0.08 -8.97
N LYS A 40 12.84 0.69 -9.33
CA LYS A 40 11.72 1.01 -8.42
C LYS A 40 11.10 -0.22 -7.75
N THR A 41 10.73 -1.21 -8.57
CA THR A 41 10.15 -2.47 -8.09
C THR A 41 11.14 -3.24 -7.22
N ALA A 42 12.44 -3.22 -7.55
CA ALA A 42 13.47 -3.90 -6.75
C ALA A 42 13.54 -3.33 -5.33
N ILE A 43 13.53 -2.00 -5.17
CA ILE A 43 13.50 -1.34 -3.85
C ILE A 43 12.30 -1.81 -3.03
N ALA A 44 11.12 -1.87 -3.64
CA ALA A 44 9.91 -2.31 -2.97
C ALA A 44 9.97 -3.79 -2.57
N VAL A 45 10.45 -4.65 -3.46
CA VAL A 45 10.59 -6.10 -3.21
C VAL A 45 11.63 -6.38 -2.13
N ASP A 46 12.79 -5.73 -2.19
CA ASP A 46 13.83 -5.86 -1.17
C ASP A 46 13.31 -5.41 0.21
N THR A 47 12.54 -4.32 0.25
CA THR A 47 11.89 -3.86 1.49
C THR A 47 10.97 -4.93 2.06
N ILE A 48 10.16 -5.61 1.23
CA ILE A 48 9.30 -6.71 1.66
C ILE A 48 10.13 -7.88 2.18
N ILE A 49 11.15 -8.31 1.46
CA ILE A 49 12.01 -9.45 1.86
C ILE A 49 12.68 -9.16 3.21
N ASN A 50 13.14 -7.94 3.43
CA ASN A 50 13.82 -7.54 4.66
C ASN A 50 12.89 -7.47 5.89
N GLN A 51 11.57 -7.56 5.75
CA GLN A 51 10.64 -7.70 6.88
C GLN A 51 10.66 -9.12 7.51
N LYS A 52 11.35 -10.08 6.91
CA LYS A 52 11.43 -11.46 7.40
C LYS A 52 11.91 -11.54 8.86
N SER A 53 12.93 -10.78 9.22
CA SER A 53 13.47 -10.75 10.58
C SER A 53 12.44 -10.29 11.62
N PHE A 54 11.59 -9.34 11.29
CA PHE A 54 10.49 -8.90 12.16
C PHE A 54 9.40 -9.95 12.30
N TYR A 55 9.11 -10.66 11.21
CA TYR A 55 8.15 -11.77 11.22
C TYR A 55 8.63 -12.90 12.14
N GLU A 56 9.88 -13.32 12.01
CA GLU A 56 10.49 -14.36 12.84
C GLU A 56 10.61 -13.93 14.31
N ALA A 57 10.79 -12.64 14.59
CA ALA A 57 10.80 -12.07 15.95
C ALA A 57 9.40 -11.93 16.59
N GLY A 58 8.33 -12.37 15.92
CA GLY A 58 6.96 -12.28 16.44
C GLY A 58 6.35 -10.88 16.42
N LYS A 59 6.96 -9.94 15.70
CA LYS A 59 6.46 -8.58 15.47
C LYS A 59 6.26 -8.32 13.97
N PRO A 60 5.37 -9.03 13.30
CA PRO A 60 5.25 -9.01 11.85
C PRO A 60 4.90 -7.62 11.31
N VAL A 61 5.51 -7.29 10.18
CA VAL A 61 5.00 -6.27 9.27
C VAL A 61 4.33 -7.01 8.11
N TYR A 62 3.02 -6.95 8.03
CA TYR A 62 2.29 -7.59 6.93
C TYR A 62 2.43 -6.76 5.68
N CYS A 63 2.93 -7.37 4.62
CA CYS A 63 3.20 -6.70 3.36
C CYS A 63 2.08 -6.98 2.35
N ILE A 64 1.58 -5.95 1.70
CA ILE A 64 0.58 -6.05 0.64
C ILE A 64 1.18 -5.46 -0.64
N TYR A 65 1.42 -6.30 -1.62
CA TYR A 65 1.90 -5.85 -2.92
C TYR A 65 0.74 -5.78 -3.91
N VAL A 66 0.48 -4.59 -4.42
CA VAL A 66 -0.60 -4.33 -5.37
C VAL A 66 -0.01 -4.12 -6.76
N ALA A 67 -0.11 -5.15 -7.60
CA ALA A 67 0.31 -5.11 -9.01
C ALA A 67 -0.82 -4.54 -9.87
N ILE A 68 -0.59 -3.38 -10.50
CA ILE A 68 -1.59 -2.66 -11.28
C ILE A 68 -1.17 -2.64 -12.75
N GLY A 69 -1.95 -3.25 -13.63
CA GLY A 69 -1.70 -3.24 -15.07
C GLY A 69 -0.37 -3.86 -15.49
N GLN A 70 0.19 -4.75 -14.68
CA GLN A 70 1.39 -5.49 -15.00
C GLN A 70 1.10 -6.73 -15.84
N LYS A 71 2.13 -7.24 -16.53
CA LYS A 71 1.99 -8.53 -17.23
C LYS A 71 1.89 -9.67 -16.20
N ALA A 72 1.05 -10.65 -16.44
CA ALA A 72 0.90 -11.82 -15.57
C ALA A 72 2.24 -12.54 -15.31
N SER A 73 3.11 -12.62 -16.33
CA SER A 73 4.46 -13.20 -16.20
C SER A 73 5.35 -12.43 -15.22
N THR A 74 5.23 -11.10 -15.17
CA THR A 74 5.98 -10.27 -14.21
C THR A 74 5.52 -10.53 -12.79
N VAL A 75 4.21 -10.63 -12.59
CA VAL A 75 3.63 -10.96 -11.28
C VAL A 75 4.02 -12.38 -10.84
N ALA A 76 4.01 -13.34 -11.75
CA ALA A 76 4.45 -14.71 -11.45
C ALA A 76 5.93 -14.77 -11.04
N ALA A 77 6.80 -14.03 -11.74
CA ALA A 77 8.22 -13.93 -11.39
C ALA A 77 8.43 -13.28 -10.01
N LEU A 78 7.63 -12.25 -9.68
CA LEU A 78 7.64 -11.62 -8.35
C LEU A 78 7.24 -12.64 -7.25
N VAL A 79 6.17 -13.38 -7.47
CA VAL A 79 5.71 -14.43 -6.52
C VAL A 79 6.78 -15.46 -6.29
N GLN A 80 7.43 -15.92 -7.36
CA GLN A 80 8.52 -16.88 -7.26
C GLN A 80 9.71 -16.32 -6.47
N ASN A 81 10.11 -15.08 -6.73
CA ASN A 81 11.18 -14.40 -5.97
C ASN A 81 10.85 -14.30 -4.48
N LEU A 82 9.64 -13.86 -4.13
CA LEU A 82 9.20 -13.78 -2.72
C LEU A 82 9.15 -15.16 -2.06
N LYS A 83 8.79 -16.21 -2.80
CA LYS A 83 8.80 -17.59 -2.33
C LYS A 83 10.21 -18.08 -2.03
N GLU A 84 11.16 -17.86 -2.93
CA GLU A 84 12.55 -18.26 -2.78
C GLU A 84 13.22 -17.62 -1.55
N HIS A 85 12.86 -16.36 -1.24
CA HIS A 85 13.35 -15.65 -0.06
C HIS A 85 12.53 -15.92 1.21
N GLY A 86 11.46 -16.73 1.13
CA GLY A 86 10.63 -17.07 2.28
C GLY A 86 9.76 -15.91 2.78
N ALA A 87 9.39 -14.96 1.91
CA ALA A 87 8.60 -13.79 2.26
C ALA A 87 7.08 -13.98 2.12
N LEU A 88 6.61 -15.07 1.50
CA LEU A 88 5.18 -15.33 1.28
C LEU A 88 4.33 -15.44 2.56
N PRO A 89 4.80 -15.99 3.70
CA PRO A 89 3.95 -16.14 4.89
C PRO A 89 3.40 -14.83 5.46
N TYR A 90 4.06 -13.71 5.19
CA TYR A 90 3.63 -12.38 5.65
C TYR A 90 3.31 -11.41 4.49
N THR A 91 3.24 -11.92 3.25
CA THR A 91 2.98 -11.10 2.07
C THR A 91 1.70 -11.52 1.38
N ILE A 92 0.85 -10.53 1.07
CA ILE A 92 -0.37 -10.68 0.29
C ILE A 92 -0.18 -9.98 -1.04
N ILE A 93 -0.55 -10.65 -2.14
CA ILE A 93 -0.45 -10.09 -3.48
C ILE A 93 -1.84 -9.84 -4.03
N VAL A 94 -2.12 -8.59 -4.37
CA VAL A 94 -3.34 -8.15 -5.06
C VAL A 94 -2.95 -7.82 -6.50
N SER A 95 -3.47 -8.53 -7.45
CA SER A 95 -3.10 -8.35 -8.85
C SER A 95 -4.31 -7.99 -9.71
N ALA A 96 -4.18 -6.89 -10.46
CA ALA A 96 -5.01 -6.57 -11.60
C ALA A 96 -4.09 -6.39 -12.79
N THR A 97 -4.02 -7.42 -13.65
CA THR A 97 -3.08 -7.48 -14.78
C THR A 97 -3.48 -6.54 -15.91
N ALA A 98 -2.60 -6.35 -16.88
CA ALA A 98 -2.91 -5.55 -18.08
C ALA A 98 -4.01 -6.15 -18.95
N ALA A 99 -4.34 -7.43 -18.77
CA ALA A 99 -5.44 -8.10 -19.47
C ALA A 99 -6.80 -7.94 -18.77
N ASP A 100 -6.80 -7.50 -17.51
CA ASP A 100 -8.01 -7.29 -16.74
C ASP A 100 -8.71 -5.98 -17.13
N PRO A 101 -10.04 -5.89 -16.99
CA PRO A 101 -10.78 -4.67 -17.26
C PRO A 101 -10.25 -3.45 -16.48
N ALA A 102 -10.30 -2.26 -17.08
CA ALA A 102 -9.83 -1.02 -16.44
C ALA A 102 -10.48 -0.78 -15.06
N ALA A 103 -11.74 -1.18 -14.88
CA ALA A 103 -12.40 -1.10 -13.58
C ALA A 103 -11.67 -1.91 -12.50
N MET A 104 -11.17 -3.09 -12.81
CA MET A 104 -10.41 -3.93 -11.86
C MET A 104 -9.08 -3.28 -11.51
N GLN A 105 -8.36 -2.76 -12.50
CA GLN A 105 -7.11 -2.03 -12.28
C GLN A 105 -7.32 -0.75 -11.45
N TYR A 106 -8.46 -0.10 -11.61
CA TYR A 106 -8.85 1.06 -10.80
C TYR A 106 -9.12 0.68 -9.34
N TYR A 107 -9.83 -0.42 -9.08
CA TYR A 107 -10.20 -0.83 -7.71
C TYR A 107 -9.10 -1.56 -6.94
N ALA A 108 -8.16 -2.22 -7.59
CA ALA A 108 -7.13 -3.03 -6.96
C ALA A 108 -6.34 -2.29 -5.84
N PRO A 109 -5.90 -1.03 -6.01
CA PRO A 109 -5.24 -0.29 -4.93
C PRO A 109 -6.12 -0.07 -3.70
N PHE A 110 -7.40 0.18 -3.89
CA PHE A 110 -8.34 0.35 -2.78
C PHE A 110 -8.58 -0.96 -2.02
N ALA A 111 -8.63 -2.09 -2.74
CA ALA A 111 -8.70 -3.41 -2.12
C ALA A 111 -7.43 -3.69 -1.31
N GLY A 112 -6.25 -3.40 -1.86
CA GLY A 112 -4.98 -3.52 -1.14
C GLY A 112 -4.91 -2.65 0.12
N ALA A 113 -5.38 -1.40 0.02
CA ALA A 113 -5.48 -0.51 1.16
C ALA A 113 -6.42 -1.06 2.25
N ALA A 114 -7.58 -1.59 1.87
CA ALA A 114 -8.54 -2.18 2.82
C ALA A 114 -7.96 -3.40 3.55
N ILE A 115 -7.19 -4.23 2.86
CA ILE A 115 -6.45 -5.35 3.48
C ILE A 115 -5.41 -4.82 4.47
N GLY A 116 -4.67 -3.77 4.10
CA GLY A 116 -3.69 -3.14 5.00
C GLY A 116 -4.34 -2.52 6.24
N GLU A 117 -5.50 -1.88 6.09
CA GLU A 117 -6.28 -1.34 7.20
C GLU A 117 -6.78 -2.42 8.15
N TYR A 118 -7.15 -3.57 7.63
CA TYR A 118 -7.54 -4.72 8.47
C TYR A 118 -6.45 -5.11 9.47
N PHE A 119 -5.18 -5.12 9.06
CA PHE A 119 -4.06 -5.38 9.95
C PHE A 119 -3.76 -4.20 10.87
N ARG A 120 -3.75 -2.97 10.32
CA ARG A 120 -3.56 -1.74 11.09
C ARG A 120 -4.55 -1.64 12.25
N ASP A 121 -5.83 -1.86 11.98
CA ASP A 121 -6.90 -1.71 12.98
C ASP A 121 -6.85 -2.80 14.06
N ARG A 122 -6.11 -3.87 13.83
CA ARG A 122 -5.80 -4.92 14.82
C ARG A 122 -4.49 -4.70 15.60
N GLY A 123 -3.87 -3.54 15.42
CA GLY A 123 -2.64 -3.19 16.14
C GLY A 123 -1.36 -3.73 15.48
N TYR A 124 -1.45 -4.28 14.27
CA TYR A 124 -0.28 -4.72 13.52
C TYR A 124 0.29 -3.61 12.64
N SER A 125 1.53 -3.78 12.23
CA SER A 125 2.12 -2.94 11.19
C SER A 125 1.86 -3.55 9.82
N ALA A 126 1.41 -2.73 8.88
CA ALA A 126 1.21 -3.12 7.49
C ALA A 126 2.00 -2.20 6.56
N LEU A 127 2.53 -2.77 5.48
CA LEU A 127 3.16 -2.08 4.37
C LEU A 127 2.38 -2.37 3.10
N VAL A 128 1.89 -1.35 2.41
CA VAL A 128 1.25 -1.49 1.11
C VAL A 128 2.13 -0.88 0.03
N VAL A 129 2.43 -1.64 -0.99
CA VAL A 129 3.17 -1.19 -2.17
C VAL A 129 2.23 -1.13 -3.36
N TYR A 130 2.12 0.02 -4.00
CA TYR A 130 1.32 0.22 -5.21
C TYR A 130 2.25 0.29 -6.43
N ASP A 131 2.26 -0.71 -7.28
CA ASP A 131 3.12 -0.77 -8.46
C ASP A 131 2.28 -0.96 -9.74
N ASP A 132 1.91 0.10 -10.46
CA ASP A 132 2.17 1.50 -10.16
C ASP A 132 0.87 2.35 -10.23
N LEU A 133 0.89 3.49 -9.56
CA LEU A 133 -0.24 4.42 -9.53
C LEU A 133 -0.45 5.16 -10.87
N SER A 134 0.56 5.25 -11.72
CA SER A 134 0.41 5.82 -13.07
C SER A 134 -0.53 4.98 -13.91
N LYS A 135 -0.46 3.66 -13.82
CA LYS A 135 -1.39 2.76 -14.51
C LYS A 135 -2.78 2.82 -13.92
N GLN A 136 -2.92 3.00 -12.60
CA GLN A 136 -4.22 3.28 -12.00
C GLN A 136 -4.86 4.54 -12.58
N ALA A 137 -4.08 5.62 -12.74
CA ALA A 137 -4.58 6.87 -13.33
C ALA A 137 -5.03 6.67 -14.79
N VAL A 138 -4.29 5.89 -15.57
CA VAL A 138 -4.68 5.53 -16.96
C VAL A 138 -5.97 4.73 -16.98
N ALA A 139 -6.11 3.74 -16.12
CA ALA A 139 -7.35 2.95 -15.98
C ALA A 139 -8.55 3.84 -15.57
N TYR A 140 -8.32 4.77 -14.64
CA TYR A 140 -9.35 5.73 -14.22
C TYR A 140 -9.77 6.67 -15.36
N ARG A 141 -8.81 7.13 -16.17
CA ARG A 141 -9.09 7.91 -17.38
C ARG A 141 -9.98 7.13 -18.34
N GLU A 142 -9.65 5.87 -18.62
CA GLU A 142 -10.45 5.00 -19.51
C GLU A 142 -11.88 4.84 -18.99
N VAL A 143 -12.07 4.50 -17.73
CA VAL A 143 -13.39 4.40 -17.09
C VAL A 143 -14.16 5.72 -17.19
N SER A 144 -13.49 6.86 -16.93
CA SER A 144 -14.11 8.19 -16.98
C SER A 144 -14.55 8.57 -18.39
N LEU A 145 -13.78 8.22 -19.42
CA LEU A 145 -14.12 8.45 -20.82
C LEU A 145 -15.32 7.59 -21.26
N ILE A 146 -15.38 6.32 -20.85
CA ILE A 146 -16.53 5.46 -21.10
C ILE A 146 -17.80 6.04 -20.47
N LEU A 147 -17.69 6.58 -19.25
CA LEU A 147 -18.78 7.23 -18.53
C LEU A 147 -19.09 8.65 -19.05
N ARG A 148 -18.42 9.11 -20.11
CA ARG A 148 -18.56 10.46 -20.70
C ARG A 148 -18.40 11.58 -19.69
N ARG A 149 -17.53 11.41 -18.70
CA ARG A 149 -17.20 12.47 -17.75
C ARG A 149 -16.38 13.57 -18.46
N PRO A 150 -16.55 14.84 -18.07
CA PRO A 150 -15.74 15.91 -18.65
C PRO A 150 -14.26 15.66 -18.37
N SER A 151 -13.45 15.75 -19.41
CA SER A 151 -12.01 15.55 -19.34
C SER A 151 -11.25 16.86 -19.45
N GLY A 152 -10.12 16.95 -18.78
CA GLY A 152 -9.16 18.04 -18.88
C GLY A 152 -7.99 17.69 -19.80
N ARG A 153 -6.81 18.17 -19.44
CA ARG A 153 -5.57 17.94 -20.20
C ARG A 153 -5.29 16.44 -20.32
N GLU A 154 -4.86 16.01 -21.51
CA GLU A 154 -4.54 14.62 -21.86
C GLU A 154 -5.70 13.63 -21.59
N ALA A 155 -6.92 14.13 -21.66
CA ALA A 155 -8.16 13.40 -21.40
C ALA A 155 -8.28 12.83 -19.96
N TYR A 156 -7.48 13.28 -19.02
CA TYR A 156 -7.65 12.92 -17.61
C TYR A 156 -8.85 13.67 -17.01
N PRO A 157 -9.65 12.99 -16.16
CA PRO A 157 -10.71 13.67 -15.42
C PRO A 157 -10.11 14.67 -14.42
N GLY A 158 -10.82 15.75 -14.13
CA GLY A 158 -10.35 16.82 -13.25
C GLY A 158 -10.07 16.39 -11.81
N ASP A 159 -10.62 15.24 -11.39
CA ASP A 159 -10.47 14.67 -10.05
C ASP A 159 -9.38 13.58 -9.96
N VAL A 160 -8.49 13.46 -10.94
CA VAL A 160 -7.40 12.46 -10.92
C VAL A 160 -6.48 12.63 -9.70
N PHE A 161 -6.24 13.85 -9.27
CA PHE A 161 -5.46 14.09 -8.04
C PHE A 161 -6.19 13.56 -6.81
N TYR A 162 -7.50 13.74 -6.72
CA TYR A 162 -8.32 13.21 -5.64
C TYR A 162 -8.31 11.68 -5.59
N LEU A 163 -8.18 11.01 -6.73
CA LEU A 163 -8.01 9.56 -6.80
C LEU A 163 -6.82 9.09 -5.95
N HIS A 164 -5.65 9.69 -6.15
CA HIS A 164 -4.44 9.31 -5.43
C HIS A 164 -4.42 9.83 -3.99
N SER A 165 -4.86 11.06 -3.74
CA SER A 165 -4.86 11.64 -2.40
C SER A 165 -5.72 10.85 -1.43
N ARG A 166 -6.95 10.48 -1.80
CA ARG A 166 -7.83 9.67 -0.93
C ARG A 166 -7.30 8.26 -0.68
N LEU A 167 -6.51 7.70 -1.60
CA LEU A 167 -5.84 6.41 -1.41
C LEU A 167 -4.69 6.54 -0.41
N LEU A 168 -3.82 7.53 -0.61
CA LEU A 168 -2.61 7.71 0.20
C LEU A 168 -2.92 8.26 1.59
N GLU A 169 -4.00 9.03 1.77
CA GLU A 169 -4.44 9.52 3.09
C GLU A 169 -4.89 8.39 4.04
N ARG A 170 -5.11 7.20 3.54
CA ARG A 170 -5.42 6.00 4.35
C ARG A 170 -4.19 5.48 5.11
N ALA A 171 -2.99 5.79 4.63
CA ALA A 171 -1.77 5.48 5.35
C ALA A 171 -1.67 6.35 6.62
N ALA A 172 -1.53 5.70 7.76
CA ALA A 172 -1.46 6.36 9.06
C ALA A 172 -0.93 5.42 10.14
N ARG A 173 -0.46 5.99 11.24
CA ARG A 173 -0.27 5.30 12.51
C ARG A 173 -1.44 5.65 13.42
N ILE A 174 -2.03 4.64 14.03
CA ILE A 174 -3.14 4.79 14.96
C ILE A 174 -2.58 5.03 16.37
N ASN A 175 -3.34 5.76 17.19
CA ASN A 175 -2.98 6.05 18.57
C ASN A 175 -2.75 4.75 19.36
N ASP A 176 -1.74 4.74 20.24
CA ASP A 176 -1.41 3.58 21.06
C ASP A 176 -2.48 3.31 22.14
N GLN A 177 -3.26 4.32 22.52
CA GLN A 177 -4.35 4.19 23.47
C GLN A 177 -5.57 3.54 22.80
N GLN A 178 -5.98 2.40 23.30
CA GLN A 178 -7.07 1.63 22.71
C GLN A 178 -8.39 2.42 22.71
N GLU A 179 -8.69 3.12 23.80
CA GLU A 179 -9.91 3.93 23.95
C GLU A 179 -10.02 4.99 22.86
N VAL A 180 -8.89 5.62 22.48
CA VAL A 180 -8.84 6.62 21.40
C VAL A 180 -9.00 5.96 20.04
N ALA A 181 -8.37 4.79 19.85
CA ALA A 181 -8.46 4.05 18.58
C ALA A 181 -9.89 3.54 18.32
N GLU A 182 -10.60 3.12 19.33
CA GLU A 182 -12.00 2.64 19.23
C GLU A 182 -13.00 3.75 18.85
N GLN A 183 -12.64 5.00 19.04
CA GLN A 183 -13.49 6.16 18.70
C GLN A 183 -13.34 6.60 17.23
N MET A 184 -12.58 5.89 16.40
CA MET A 184 -12.46 6.24 14.98
C MET A 184 -13.81 6.17 14.25
N ASN A 185 -14.17 7.27 13.57
CA ASN A 185 -15.47 7.39 12.90
C ASN A 185 -15.62 6.52 11.65
N ASP A 186 -14.50 6.14 11.03
CA ASP A 186 -14.46 5.42 9.75
C ASP A 186 -14.27 3.91 9.90
N LEU A 187 -14.54 3.38 11.10
CA LEU A 187 -14.42 1.94 11.35
C LEU A 187 -15.55 1.17 10.67
N PRO A 188 -15.22 0.15 9.88
CA PRO A 188 -16.22 -0.79 9.39
C PRO A 188 -16.98 -1.43 10.57
N GLU A 189 -18.25 -1.71 10.38
CA GLU A 189 -19.10 -2.34 11.41
C GLU A 189 -18.49 -3.63 11.99
N CYS A 190 -17.87 -4.45 11.14
CA CYS A 190 -17.21 -5.69 11.54
C CYS A 190 -15.98 -5.48 12.46
N MET A 191 -15.45 -4.25 12.53
CA MET A 191 -14.30 -3.87 13.36
C MET A 191 -14.66 -3.19 14.66
N LYS A 192 -15.92 -2.79 14.85
CA LYS A 192 -16.37 -2.19 16.10
C LYS A 192 -16.10 -3.13 17.29
N GLY A 193 -15.44 -2.60 18.33
CA GLY A 193 -15.01 -3.37 19.50
C GLY A 193 -13.85 -4.35 19.28
N LYS A 194 -13.22 -4.36 18.09
CA LYS A 194 -12.06 -5.21 17.76
C LYS A 194 -10.81 -4.43 17.43
N VAL A 195 -10.89 -3.12 17.43
CA VAL A 195 -9.75 -2.25 17.13
C VAL A 195 -8.76 -2.29 18.28
N ARG A 196 -7.48 -2.35 17.95
CA ARG A 196 -6.39 -2.22 18.90
C ARG A 196 -5.56 -1.00 18.53
N GLY A 197 -5.07 -0.27 19.53
CA GLY A 197 -4.17 0.85 19.32
C GLY A 197 -2.79 0.43 18.80
N GLY A 198 -2.01 1.37 18.32
CA GLY A 198 -0.60 1.19 17.94
C GLY A 198 -0.35 0.62 16.54
N GLY A 199 -1.39 0.25 15.79
CA GLY A 199 -1.23 -0.25 14.43
C GLY A 199 -0.81 0.83 13.43
N SER A 200 -0.15 0.42 12.35
CA SER A 200 0.31 1.33 11.30
C SER A 200 0.04 0.79 9.90
N LEU A 201 -0.23 1.68 8.95
CA LEU A 201 -0.29 1.40 7.53
C LEU A 201 0.67 2.34 6.81
N THR A 202 1.74 1.78 6.28
CA THR A 202 2.76 2.48 5.47
C THR A 202 2.45 2.24 3.99
N ALA A 203 2.59 3.23 3.13
CA ALA A 203 2.28 3.13 1.70
C ALA A 203 3.43 3.66 0.82
#